data_96983175dfbc038f54c99b45e9e91b4d
#
_entry.id   96983175dfbc038f54c99b45e9e91b4d
#
_cell.length_a   1.000
_cell.length_b   1.000
_cell.length_c   1.000
_cell.angle_alpha   90.00
_cell.angle_beta   90.00
_cell.angle_gamma   90.00
#
_symmetry.space_group_name_H-M   'P 1'
#
loop_
_entity.id
_entity.type
_entity.pdbx_description
1 polymer ?
#
loop_
_entity_poly.entity_id
_entity_poly.type
_entity_poly.pdbx_seq_one_letter_code
_entity_poly.pdbx_strand_id
1 'polypeptide(L)'
;MLKITSVKIDGLEQGLVTDTSPNITFAFSSDKQGDELKSALISIGDWKRETTDQLNYIYDGPMEPFTEYTVHIVATGKSGEAASASASFQTGRLDTPWIAKWITDMDYDFPDKTSPKPMTFRRRFEIKKKIRRAFFNSTALGIYDLYLNGEKVGKDYFAPGLTSYYHQIQYQTYDVTKQIKNENEILAVVAGGWAVGSFTYRRKSKISAERQAFLCELYLEYEDGTFDIIKTDESWEVTLDGNYKMAEWYDGEIYDATVDLNISKWKRADI
;
A
#
# COMPACT_ATOMS: atom_id res chain seq x y z
N MET A 1 13.65 -36.42 11.12
CA MET A 1 12.38 -35.66 11.39
C MET A 1 12.16 -34.64 10.28
N LEU A 2 11.02 -34.71 9.64
CA LEU A 2 10.58 -33.73 8.65
C LEU A 2 10.17 -32.43 9.34
N LYS A 3 10.49 -31.26 8.76
CA LYS A 3 10.06 -29.94 9.23
C LYS A 3 9.72 -29.05 8.04
N ILE A 4 8.64 -28.27 8.12
CA ILE A 4 8.40 -27.14 7.22
C ILE A 4 9.18 -25.95 7.77
N THR A 5 10.08 -25.39 6.99
CA THR A 5 11.02 -24.34 7.40
C THR A 5 10.55 -22.94 7.05
N SER A 6 9.71 -22.81 6.03
CA SER A 6 9.06 -21.53 5.69
C SER A 6 7.73 -21.78 4.96
N VAL A 7 6.82 -20.85 5.11
CA VAL A 7 5.60 -20.72 4.30
C VAL A 7 5.52 -19.25 3.87
N LYS A 8 5.35 -19.02 2.57
CA LYS A 8 5.26 -17.67 2.01
C LYS A 8 4.03 -17.54 1.13
N ILE A 9 3.43 -16.36 1.17
CA ILE A 9 2.32 -15.96 0.32
C ILE A 9 2.81 -14.79 -0.53
N ASP A 10 2.80 -14.93 -1.86
CA ASP A 10 3.40 -14.00 -2.82
C ASP A 10 4.85 -13.61 -2.47
N GLY A 11 5.62 -14.59 -1.96
CA GLY A 11 7.01 -14.39 -1.55
C GLY A 11 7.19 -13.77 -0.15
N LEU A 12 6.12 -13.39 0.55
CA LEU A 12 6.14 -12.79 1.89
C LEU A 12 5.84 -13.83 2.97
N GLU A 13 6.58 -13.78 4.08
CA GLU A 13 6.31 -14.62 5.26
C GLU A 13 5.17 -14.07 6.11
N GLN A 14 4.98 -12.76 6.10
CA GLN A 14 3.89 -12.02 6.73
C GLN A 14 3.59 -10.77 5.89
N GLY A 15 2.35 -10.31 5.90
CA GLY A 15 2.01 -9.04 5.26
C GLY A 15 0.67 -9.04 4.53
N LEU A 16 0.46 -7.95 3.79
CA LEU A 16 -0.70 -7.77 2.93
C LEU A 16 -0.46 -8.45 1.59
N VAL A 17 -1.48 -9.17 1.14
CA VAL A 17 -1.58 -9.72 -0.21
C VAL A 17 -2.62 -8.90 -0.97
N THR A 18 -2.26 -8.39 -2.13
CA THR A 18 -3.16 -7.58 -2.96
C THR A 18 -3.68 -8.32 -4.17
N ASP A 19 -3.12 -9.47 -4.48
CA ASP A 19 -3.53 -10.33 -5.60
C ASP A 19 -4.80 -11.14 -5.24
N THR A 20 -5.65 -11.38 -6.24
CA THR A 20 -6.83 -12.24 -6.14
C THR A 20 -6.50 -13.73 -6.22
N SER A 21 -5.28 -14.08 -6.62
CA SER A 21 -4.80 -15.44 -6.79
C SER A 21 -3.39 -15.60 -6.24
N PRO A 22 -3.20 -15.47 -4.90
CA PRO A 22 -1.87 -15.47 -4.32
C PRO A 22 -1.15 -16.80 -4.51
N ASN A 23 0.15 -16.71 -4.74
CA ASN A 23 1.02 -17.88 -4.84
C ASN A 23 1.47 -18.34 -3.46
N ILE A 24 1.16 -19.59 -3.11
CA ILE A 24 1.58 -20.23 -1.86
C ILE A 24 2.84 -21.04 -2.13
N THR A 25 3.90 -20.73 -1.40
CA THR A 25 5.16 -21.47 -1.45
C THR A 25 5.55 -21.95 -0.07
N PHE A 26 6.24 -23.10 -0.02
CA PHE A 26 6.78 -23.61 1.24
C PHE A 26 8.09 -24.36 1.03
N ALA A 27 8.91 -24.37 2.04
CA ALA A 27 10.12 -25.20 2.06
C ALA A 27 10.05 -26.19 3.22
N PHE A 28 10.63 -27.36 3.02
CA PHE A 28 10.80 -28.34 4.10
C PHE A 28 12.23 -28.86 4.16
N SER A 29 12.60 -29.39 5.30
CA SER A 29 13.86 -30.10 5.52
C SER A 29 13.60 -31.42 6.21
N SER A 30 14.46 -32.43 5.95
CA SER A 30 14.44 -33.73 6.60
C SER A 30 15.84 -34.07 7.08
N ASP A 31 15.95 -34.76 8.22
CA ASP A 31 17.21 -35.35 8.70
C ASP A 31 17.56 -36.68 7.99
N LYS A 32 16.66 -37.19 7.15
CA LYS A 32 16.89 -38.35 6.30
C LYS A 32 17.47 -37.90 4.96
N GLN A 33 18.65 -38.39 4.64
CA GLN A 33 19.32 -38.10 3.37
C GLN A 33 18.47 -38.53 2.19
N GLY A 34 18.27 -37.62 1.20
CA GLY A 34 17.50 -37.86 -0.02
C GLY A 34 15.98 -37.97 0.17
N ASP A 35 15.47 -37.57 1.33
CA ASP A 35 14.02 -37.49 1.54
C ASP A 35 13.45 -36.32 0.73
N GLU A 36 12.50 -36.62 -0.13
CA GLU A 36 11.82 -35.65 -1.02
C GLU A 36 10.35 -35.55 -0.64
N LEU A 37 9.72 -34.45 -1.07
CA LEU A 37 8.28 -34.29 -0.92
C LEU A 37 7.54 -35.40 -1.68
N LYS A 38 6.66 -36.11 -0.99
CA LYS A 38 5.73 -37.06 -1.60
C LYS A 38 4.42 -36.35 -1.97
N SER A 39 3.86 -35.60 -1.02
CA SER A 39 2.67 -34.79 -1.20
C SER A 39 2.55 -33.75 -0.10
N ALA A 40 1.82 -32.68 -0.37
CA ALA A 40 1.37 -31.75 0.64
C ALA A 40 -0.12 -31.49 0.50
N LEU A 41 -0.82 -31.38 1.62
CA LEU A 41 -2.18 -30.87 1.71
C LEU A 41 -2.10 -29.40 2.13
N ILE A 42 -2.60 -28.52 1.28
CA ILE A 42 -2.77 -27.08 1.58
C ILE A 42 -4.24 -26.83 1.87
N SER A 43 -4.53 -26.09 2.94
CA SER A 43 -5.92 -25.73 3.30
C SER A 43 -6.04 -24.30 3.79
N ILE A 44 -7.15 -23.64 3.41
CA ILE A 44 -7.56 -22.30 3.86
C ILE A 44 -9.07 -22.38 4.13
N GLY A 45 -9.48 -22.35 5.39
CA GLY A 45 -10.86 -22.64 5.77
C GLY A 45 -11.31 -23.99 5.26
N ASP A 46 -12.42 -24.03 4.53
CA ASP A 46 -12.97 -25.25 3.93
C ASP A 46 -12.30 -25.65 2.60
N TRP A 47 -11.54 -24.75 2.00
CA TRP A 47 -10.82 -25.04 0.76
C TRP A 47 -9.59 -25.91 1.05
N LYS A 48 -9.41 -26.97 0.25
CA LYS A 48 -8.29 -27.94 0.38
C LYS A 48 -7.82 -28.40 -0.98
N ARG A 49 -6.52 -28.52 -1.13
CA ARG A 49 -5.87 -29.10 -2.32
C ARG A 49 -4.64 -29.89 -1.95
N GLU A 50 -4.43 -31.00 -2.66
CA GLU A 50 -3.16 -31.73 -2.62
C GLU A 50 -2.24 -31.27 -3.74
N THR A 51 -0.95 -31.23 -3.45
CA THR A 51 0.09 -30.86 -4.41
C THR A 51 1.38 -31.63 -4.16
N THR A 52 2.22 -31.74 -5.19
CA THR A 52 3.62 -32.16 -5.10
C THR A 52 4.56 -30.99 -5.36
N ASP A 53 4.02 -29.79 -5.67
CA ASP A 53 4.76 -28.57 -5.93
C ASP A 53 4.89 -27.71 -4.67
N GLN A 54 6.11 -27.25 -4.39
CA GLN A 54 6.44 -26.41 -3.25
C GLN A 54 6.57 -24.93 -3.61
N LEU A 55 6.76 -24.62 -4.90
CA LEU A 55 7.23 -23.34 -5.35
C LEU A 55 6.18 -22.50 -6.08
N ASN A 56 5.14 -23.13 -6.60
CA ASN A 56 4.23 -22.45 -7.50
C ASN A 56 2.79 -22.97 -7.37
N TYR A 57 2.25 -22.85 -6.18
CA TYR A 57 0.87 -23.24 -5.93
C TYR A 57 -0.05 -22.02 -5.88
N ILE A 58 -0.83 -21.82 -6.93
CA ILE A 58 -1.76 -20.70 -7.03
C ILE A 58 -3.05 -21.04 -6.27
N TYR A 59 -3.44 -20.19 -5.34
CA TYR A 59 -4.72 -20.31 -4.64
C TYR A 59 -5.87 -19.88 -5.58
N ASP A 60 -6.85 -20.76 -5.76
CA ASP A 60 -8.01 -20.55 -6.61
C ASP A 60 -9.35 -20.49 -5.84
N GLY A 61 -9.27 -20.38 -4.52
CA GLY A 61 -10.44 -20.28 -3.65
C GLY A 61 -10.98 -18.83 -3.56
N PRO A 62 -12.13 -18.65 -2.92
CA PRO A 62 -12.72 -17.33 -2.73
C PRO A 62 -11.89 -16.51 -1.74
N MET A 63 -11.77 -15.19 -2.01
CA MET A 63 -11.20 -14.22 -1.10
C MET A 63 -12.06 -12.97 -1.02
N GLU A 64 -12.21 -12.47 0.21
CA GLU A 64 -12.87 -11.20 0.51
C GLU A 64 -11.82 -10.13 0.77
N PRO A 65 -12.06 -8.85 0.41
CA PRO A 65 -11.14 -7.77 0.70
C PRO A 65 -11.00 -7.54 2.21
N PHE A 66 -9.84 -7.05 2.63
CA PHE A 66 -9.50 -6.67 4.02
C PHE A 66 -9.72 -7.79 5.05
N THR A 67 -9.59 -9.05 4.60
CA THR A 67 -9.88 -10.25 5.40
C THR A 67 -8.61 -11.02 5.73
N GLU A 68 -8.52 -11.51 6.96
CA GLU A 68 -7.41 -12.34 7.40
C GLU A 68 -7.69 -13.81 7.09
N TYR A 69 -6.71 -14.48 6.50
CA TYR A 69 -6.73 -15.90 6.18
C TYR A 69 -5.56 -16.61 6.83
N THR A 70 -5.75 -17.88 7.17
CA THR A 70 -4.68 -18.76 7.64
C THR A 70 -4.52 -19.92 6.68
N VAL A 71 -3.32 -20.07 6.15
CA VAL A 71 -2.89 -21.22 5.35
C VAL A 71 -2.37 -22.29 6.32
N HIS A 72 -2.87 -23.51 6.19
CA HIS A 72 -2.33 -24.69 6.85
C HIS A 72 -1.73 -25.62 5.81
N ILE A 73 -0.51 -26.10 6.05
CA ILE A 73 0.19 -27.03 5.17
C ILE A 73 0.57 -28.26 5.99
N VAL A 74 0.24 -29.44 5.46
CA VAL A 74 0.70 -30.72 5.95
C VAL A 74 1.51 -31.39 4.84
N ALA A 75 2.83 -31.42 4.98
CA ALA A 75 3.75 -32.03 4.02
C ALA A 75 4.11 -33.45 4.47
N THR A 76 4.12 -34.40 3.52
CA THR A 76 4.54 -35.79 3.73
C THR A 76 5.75 -36.08 2.85
N GLY A 77 6.82 -36.54 3.46
CA GLY A 77 8.04 -36.99 2.74
C GLY A 77 7.89 -38.38 2.16
N LYS A 78 8.74 -38.75 1.20
CA LYS A 78 8.82 -40.11 0.65
C LYS A 78 9.20 -41.14 1.73
N SER A 79 9.84 -40.70 2.80
CA SER A 79 10.12 -41.49 3.98
C SER A 79 8.89 -41.90 4.82
N GLY A 80 7.73 -41.30 4.51
CA GLY A 80 6.49 -41.48 5.28
C GLY A 80 6.33 -40.56 6.49
N GLU A 81 7.34 -39.75 6.81
CA GLU A 81 7.21 -38.73 7.85
C GLU A 81 6.37 -37.55 7.38
N ALA A 82 5.63 -36.92 8.30
CA ALA A 82 4.82 -35.74 8.03
C ALA A 82 5.20 -34.59 8.95
N ALA A 83 5.04 -33.37 8.44
CA ALA A 83 5.19 -32.12 9.20
C ALA A 83 4.08 -31.16 8.82
N SER A 84 3.72 -30.27 9.75
CA SER A 84 2.72 -29.22 9.50
C SER A 84 3.25 -27.85 9.88
N ALA A 85 2.76 -26.83 9.17
CA ALA A 85 2.98 -25.43 9.50
C ALA A 85 1.77 -24.61 9.10
N SER A 86 1.66 -23.41 9.67
CA SER A 86 0.63 -22.44 9.35
C SER A 86 1.25 -21.07 9.17
N ALA A 87 0.67 -20.28 8.26
CA ALA A 87 1.00 -18.88 8.09
C ALA A 87 -0.30 -18.09 7.89
N SER A 88 -0.37 -16.89 8.45
CA SER A 88 -1.50 -15.98 8.22
C SER A 88 -1.12 -14.89 7.25
N PHE A 89 -2.07 -14.47 6.43
CA PHE A 89 -1.95 -13.32 5.54
C PHE A 89 -3.24 -12.50 5.56
N GLN A 90 -3.12 -11.26 5.17
CA GLN A 90 -4.22 -10.30 5.09
C GLN A 90 -4.42 -9.89 3.65
N THR A 91 -5.65 -10.00 3.13
CA THR A 91 -5.98 -9.42 1.83
C THR A 91 -6.02 -7.90 1.90
N GLY A 92 -5.56 -7.24 0.84
CA GLY A 92 -5.77 -5.81 0.61
C GLY A 92 -7.18 -5.52 0.07
N ARG A 93 -7.29 -4.46 -0.74
CA ARG A 93 -8.59 -4.08 -1.34
C ARG A 93 -9.07 -5.01 -2.47
N LEU A 94 -8.20 -5.88 -2.99
CA LEU A 94 -8.47 -6.73 -4.15
C LEU A 94 -9.10 -5.88 -5.29
N ASP A 95 -10.17 -6.39 -5.92
CA ASP A 95 -10.89 -5.69 -7.00
C ASP A 95 -11.96 -4.70 -6.50
N THR A 96 -11.94 -4.33 -5.20
CA THR A 96 -12.90 -3.36 -4.65
C THR A 96 -12.73 -2.00 -5.35
N PRO A 97 -13.79 -1.45 -5.99
CA PRO A 97 -13.69 -0.16 -6.63
C PRO A 97 -13.34 0.97 -5.67
N TRP A 98 -12.57 1.96 -6.15
CA TRP A 98 -12.30 3.18 -5.40
C TRP A 98 -13.58 4.01 -5.27
N ILE A 99 -13.87 4.48 -4.05
CA ILE A 99 -14.92 5.47 -3.77
C ILE A 99 -14.32 6.85 -3.50
N ALA A 100 -13.00 6.93 -3.36
CA ALA A 100 -12.23 8.14 -3.28
C ALA A 100 -12.22 8.90 -4.61
N LYS A 101 -12.01 10.20 -4.56
CA LYS A 101 -11.83 11.07 -5.73
C LYS A 101 -10.39 11.60 -5.74
N TRP A 102 -9.84 11.79 -6.94
CA TRP A 102 -8.59 12.50 -7.10
C TRP A 102 -8.75 13.93 -6.59
N ILE A 103 -7.83 14.38 -5.75
CA ILE A 103 -7.79 15.74 -5.23
C ILE A 103 -6.52 16.46 -5.71
N THR A 104 -6.64 17.75 -5.98
CA THR A 104 -5.56 18.59 -6.52
C THR A 104 -5.74 20.05 -6.10
N ASP A 105 -4.88 20.92 -6.61
CA ASP A 105 -5.07 22.39 -6.65
C ASP A 105 -5.26 22.81 -8.10
N MET A 106 -6.51 23.12 -8.49
CA MET A 106 -6.85 23.52 -9.87
C MET A 106 -6.38 24.93 -10.23
N ASP A 107 -6.13 25.79 -9.24
CA ASP A 107 -5.64 27.15 -9.46
C ASP A 107 -4.12 27.20 -9.70
N TYR A 108 -3.41 26.11 -9.36
CA TYR A 108 -1.98 26.05 -9.54
C TYR A 108 -1.60 25.51 -10.92
N ASP A 109 -0.75 26.26 -11.61
CA ASP A 109 -0.09 25.83 -12.84
C ASP A 109 1.40 26.21 -12.81
N PHE A 110 2.20 25.54 -13.64
CA PHE A 110 3.63 25.78 -13.74
C PHE A 110 4.11 25.61 -15.20
N PRO A 111 5.19 26.32 -15.61
CA PRO A 111 5.70 26.22 -16.98
C PRO A 111 6.27 24.83 -17.30
N ASP A 112 6.16 24.40 -18.57
CA ASP A 112 6.86 23.21 -19.06
C ASP A 112 8.39 23.32 -18.83
N LYS A 113 9.03 22.19 -18.63
CA LYS A 113 10.47 22.04 -18.33
C LYS A 113 10.89 22.62 -16.97
N THR A 114 9.96 22.88 -16.09
CA THR A 114 10.22 23.26 -14.71
C THR A 114 9.67 22.22 -13.74
N SER A 115 10.20 22.21 -12.54
CA SER A 115 9.68 21.38 -11.45
C SER A 115 8.49 22.07 -10.79
N PRO A 116 7.35 21.39 -10.64
CA PRO A 116 6.23 21.95 -9.88
C PRO A 116 6.57 22.05 -8.40
N LYS A 117 5.97 23.04 -7.72
CA LYS A 117 5.98 23.05 -6.25
C LYS A 117 5.26 21.82 -5.73
N PRO A 118 5.79 21.15 -4.70
CA PRO A 118 5.06 20.09 -4.03
C PRO A 118 3.74 20.62 -3.44
N MET A 119 2.67 19.85 -3.62
CA MET A 119 1.39 20.08 -2.96
C MET A 119 1.36 19.35 -1.63
N THR A 120 0.95 20.00 -0.55
CA THR A 120 0.70 19.32 0.72
C THR A 120 -0.81 19.25 0.94
N PHE A 121 -1.34 18.06 1.06
CA PHE A 121 -2.74 17.78 1.35
C PHE A 121 -2.91 17.43 2.81
N ARG A 122 -4.05 17.82 3.41
CA ARG A 122 -4.37 17.57 4.82
C ARG A 122 -5.81 17.12 5.02
N ARG A 123 -5.99 16.17 5.94
CA ARG A 123 -7.29 15.80 6.48
C ARG A 123 -7.20 15.56 7.98
N ARG A 124 -8.07 16.20 8.77
CA ARG A 124 -8.24 15.94 10.20
C ARG A 124 -9.56 15.22 10.43
N PHE A 125 -9.55 14.24 11.33
CA PHE A 125 -10.74 13.47 11.68
C PHE A 125 -10.63 12.88 13.08
N GLU A 126 -11.80 12.55 13.65
CA GLU A 126 -11.90 11.95 14.98
C GLU A 126 -12.42 10.52 14.89
N ILE A 127 -11.95 9.65 15.76
CA ILE A 127 -12.42 8.29 15.94
C ILE A 127 -12.93 8.13 17.37
N LYS A 128 -14.15 7.65 17.53
CA LYS A 128 -14.80 7.44 18.84
C LYS A 128 -14.90 5.97 19.24
N LYS A 129 -14.65 5.07 18.31
CA LYS A 129 -14.73 3.63 18.50
C LYS A 129 -13.34 3.04 18.61
N LYS A 130 -13.22 1.88 19.25
CA LYS A 130 -11.97 1.15 19.31
C LYS A 130 -11.65 0.49 17.97
N ILE A 131 -10.45 0.76 17.48
CA ILE A 131 -9.93 0.20 16.24
C ILE A 131 -9.47 -1.25 16.47
N ARG A 132 -9.93 -2.13 15.60
CA ARG A 132 -9.40 -3.49 15.43
C ARG A 132 -8.25 -3.50 14.43
N ARG A 133 -8.47 -2.89 13.25
CA ARG A 133 -7.46 -2.80 12.16
C ARG A 133 -7.68 -1.53 11.34
N ALA A 134 -6.58 -1.02 10.77
CA ALA A 134 -6.64 0.13 9.86
C ALA A 134 -5.65 -0.04 8.72
N PHE A 135 -6.14 0.13 7.48
CA PHE A 135 -5.34 0.01 6.25
C PHE A 135 -5.43 1.27 5.41
N PHE A 136 -4.27 1.78 5.04
CA PHE A 136 -4.18 2.95 4.18
C PHE A 136 -3.85 2.49 2.75
N ASN A 137 -4.77 2.75 1.81
CA ASN A 137 -4.55 2.56 0.39
C ASN A 137 -4.34 3.93 -0.24
N SER A 138 -3.22 4.15 -0.92
CA SER A 138 -2.87 5.47 -1.46
C SER A 138 -2.08 5.41 -2.75
N THR A 139 -2.27 6.43 -3.59
CA THR A 139 -1.54 6.64 -4.83
C THR A 139 -1.52 8.11 -5.20
N ALA A 140 -0.69 8.48 -6.19
CA ALA A 140 -0.60 9.85 -6.68
C ALA A 140 -0.31 9.93 -8.17
N LEU A 141 -0.73 11.02 -8.80
CA LEU A 141 -0.15 11.52 -10.04
C LEU A 141 1.05 12.41 -9.66
N GLY A 142 2.22 11.79 -9.55
CA GLY A 142 3.44 12.35 -8.99
C GLY A 142 4.19 11.32 -8.18
N ILE A 143 5.00 11.77 -7.23
CA ILE A 143 5.57 10.96 -6.16
C ILE A 143 5.12 11.54 -4.83
N TYR A 144 4.91 10.69 -3.82
CA TYR A 144 4.37 11.16 -2.57
C TYR A 144 5.03 10.55 -1.34
N ASP A 145 5.03 11.34 -0.27
CA ASP A 145 5.22 10.90 1.10
C ASP A 145 3.91 11.07 1.87
N LEU A 146 3.56 10.06 2.67
CA LEU A 146 2.34 10.03 3.46
C LEU A 146 2.69 10.01 4.95
N TYR A 147 1.98 10.81 5.73
CA TYR A 147 2.14 10.87 7.18
C TYR A 147 0.79 10.73 7.88
N LEU A 148 0.78 10.02 8.99
CA LEU A 148 -0.37 9.90 9.89
C LEU A 148 0.09 10.29 11.29
N ASN A 149 -0.55 11.32 11.86
CA ASN A 149 -0.22 11.85 13.19
C ASN A 149 1.26 12.26 13.35
N GLY A 150 1.87 12.79 12.27
CA GLY A 150 3.26 13.23 12.22
C GLY A 150 4.27 12.11 11.99
N GLU A 151 3.86 10.85 11.91
CA GLU A 151 4.73 9.71 11.62
C GLU A 151 4.60 9.30 10.14
N LYS A 152 5.73 9.04 9.47
CA LYS A 152 5.73 8.57 8.09
C LYS A 152 5.03 7.21 7.98
N VAL A 153 4.12 7.09 7.03
CA VAL A 153 3.44 5.84 6.69
C VAL A 153 4.28 5.05 5.68
N GLY A 154 4.59 3.81 6.03
CA GLY A 154 5.42 2.95 5.19
C GLY A 154 6.91 3.31 5.22
N LYS A 155 7.69 2.60 4.39
CA LYS A 155 9.13 2.77 4.24
C LYS A 155 9.54 3.04 2.80
N ASP A 156 8.56 3.15 1.92
CA ASP A 156 8.79 3.32 0.49
C ASP A 156 9.32 4.72 0.18
N TYR A 157 10.16 4.78 -0.84
CA TYR A 157 10.59 6.00 -1.47
C TYR A 157 10.02 6.05 -2.88
N PHE A 158 9.67 7.27 -3.33
CA PHE A 158 9.18 7.51 -4.68
C PHE A 158 7.89 6.76 -5.03
N ALA A 159 7.05 6.47 -4.03
CA ALA A 159 5.73 5.93 -4.29
C ALA A 159 4.89 6.89 -5.16
N PRO A 160 4.02 6.40 -6.05
CA PRO A 160 3.61 5.02 -6.25
C PRO A 160 4.53 4.21 -7.16
N GLY A 161 5.58 4.80 -7.76
CA GLY A 161 6.48 4.18 -8.71
C GLY A 161 6.18 4.57 -10.16
N LEU A 162 7.07 4.17 -11.06
CA LEU A 162 6.95 4.42 -12.50
C LEU A 162 6.16 3.32 -13.18
N THR A 163 5.09 3.70 -13.87
CA THR A 163 4.30 2.81 -14.72
C THR A 163 3.91 3.51 -16.04
N SER A 164 3.22 2.82 -16.91
CA SER A 164 2.54 3.44 -18.03
C SER A 164 1.22 4.07 -17.54
N TYR A 165 1.27 5.30 -17.04
CA TYR A 165 0.16 5.98 -16.36
C TYR A 165 -1.14 6.05 -17.17
N TYR A 166 -1.08 5.93 -18.49
CA TYR A 166 -2.28 5.86 -19.34
C TYR A 166 -3.01 4.51 -19.23
N HIS A 167 -2.32 3.47 -18.71
CA HIS A 167 -2.86 2.12 -18.60
C HIS A 167 -2.98 1.65 -17.16
N GLN A 168 -2.01 2.02 -16.32
CA GLN A 168 -1.93 1.51 -14.96
C GLN A 168 -1.19 2.48 -14.04
N ILE A 169 -1.75 2.70 -12.85
CA ILE A 169 -1.11 3.40 -11.74
C ILE A 169 -1.05 2.44 -10.57
N GLN A 170 0.13 2.25 -9.99
CA GLN A 170 0.28 1.47 -8.77
C GLN A 170 -0.30 2.22 -7.58
N TYR A 171 -0.75 1.50 -6.59
CA TYR A 171 -1.08 2.02 -5.27
C TYR A 171 -0.37 1.20 -4.20
N GLN A 172 -0.13 1.79 -3.04
CA GLN A 172 0.44 1.13 -1.87
C GLN A 172 -0.65 0.87 -0.84
N THR A 173 -0.50 -0.24 -0.12
CA THR A 173 -1.35 -0.58 1.03
C THR A 173 -0.48 -0.70 2.27
N TYR A 174 -0.83 0.04 3.33
CA TYR A 174 -0.10 0.07 4.58
C TYR A 174 -1.00 -0.29 5.75
N ASP A 175 -0.54 -1.18 6.63
CA ASP A 175 -1.16 -1.37 7.95
C ASP A 175 -0.75 -0.21 8.86
N VAL A 176 -1.70 0.62 9.23
CA VAL A 176 -1.52 1.79 10.10
C VAL A 176 -2.25 1.65 11.43
N THR A 177 -2.67 0.43 11.78
CA THR A 177 -3.46 0.15 12.98
C THR A 177 -2.85 0.77 14.25
N LYS A 178 -1.52 0.68 14.39
CA LYS A 178 -0.80 1.21 15.56
C LYS A 178 -0.61 2.73 15.56
N GLN A 179 -0.78 3.38 14.41
CA GLN A 179 -0.61 4.83 14.27
C GLN A 179 -1.91 5.60 14.51
N ILE A 180 -3.07 4.91 14.49
CA ILE A 180 -4.38 5.52 14.70
C ILE A 180 -4.54 5.96 16.17
N LYS A 181 -5.08 7.16 16.34
CA LYS A 181 -5.41 7.81 17.63
C LYS A 181 -6.89 8.21 17.65
N ASN A 182 -7.35 8.82 18.74
CA ASN A 182 -8.71 9.39 18.80
C ASN A 182 -8.85 10.61 17.88
N GLU A 183 -7.87 11.50 17.91
CA GLU A 183 -7.74 12.64 16.98
C GLU A 183 -6.61 12.34 16.00
N ASN A 184 -6.89 12.49 14.72
CA ASN A 184 -5.96 12.11 13.67
C ASN A 184 -5.78 13.22 12.64
N GLU A 185 -4.55 13.32 12.13
CA GLU A 185 -4.21 14.15 11.00
C GLU A 185 -3.47 13.31 9.95
N ILE A 186 -3.96 13.34 8.73
CA ILE A 186 -3.28 12.83 7.55
C ILE A 186 -2.63 14.01 6.84
N LEU A 187 -1.35 13.87 6.49
CA LEU A 187 -0.64 14.76 5.58
C LEU A 187 -0.07 13.95 4.42
N ALA A 188 -0.31 14.40 3.19
CA ALA A 188 0.33 13.83 2.01
C ALA A 188 1.06 14.95 1.26
N VAL A 189 2.37 14.77 1.06
CA VAL A 189 3.20 15.68 0.24
C VAL A 189 3.37 15.05 -1.12
N VAL A 190 2.92 15.71 -2.16
CA VAL A 190 2.96 15.21 -3.54
C VAL A 190 3.84 16.10 -4.39
N ALA A 191 4.95 15.57 -4.88
CA ALA A 191 5.86 16.21 -5.82
C ALA A 191 5.59 15.76 -7.26
N GLY A 192 6.24 16.37 -8.24
CA GLY A 192 5.96 16.13 -9.67
C GLY A 192 6.23 14.70 -10.13
N GLY A 193 7.36 14.13 -9.74
CA GLY A 193 7.72 12.75 -10.07
C GLY A 193 7.70 12.46 -11.58
N TRP A 194 7.44 11.22 -11.95
CA TRP A 194 7.42 10.80 -13.37
C TRP A 194 6.18 11.22 -14.12
N ALA A 195 5.05 11.40 -13.44
CA ALA A 195 3.78 11.72 -14.09
C ALA A 195 3.73 13.18 -14.56
N VAL A 196 4.20 14.10 -13.72
CA VAL A 196 4.02 15.55 -13.86
C VAL A 196 5.34 16.31 -13.92
N GLY A 197 6.35 15.86 -13.15
CA GLY A 197 7.61 16.54 -12.97
C GLY A 197 8.49 16.58 -14.21
N SER A 198 9.62 17.29 -14.10
CA SER A 198 10.60 17.45 -15.18
C SER A 198 11.36 16.14 -15.41
N PHE A 199 10.94 15.39 -16.43
CA PHE A 199 11.45 14.06 -16.75
C PHE A 199 12.02 14.02 -18.19
N THR A 200 12.84 13.02 -18.47
CA THR A 200 13.54 12.79 -19.72
C THR A 200 14.76 13.69 -19.97
N TYR A 201 15.56 13.34 -20.97
CA TYR A 201 16.73 14.11 -21.40
C TYR A 201 16.41 15.58 -21.75
N ARG A 202 15.20 15.84 -22.26
CA ARG A 202 14.77 17.21 -22.63
C ARG A 202 14.10 17.97 -21.48
N ARG A 203 14.06 17.38 -20.30
CA ARG A 203 13.44 17.99 -19.11
C ARG A 203 11.94 18.32 -19.31
N LYS A 204 11.25 17.58 -20.14
CA LYS A 204 9.83 17.80 -20.40
C LYS A 204 9.02 17.49 -19.13
N SER A 205 8.14 18.39 -18.75
CA SER A 205 7.14 18.23 -17.70
C SER A 205 5.79 17.80 -18.26
N LYS A 206 4.84 17.47 -17.38
CA LYS A 206 3.44 17.16 -17.75
C LYS A 206 3.32 16.05 -18.80
N ILE A 207 4.13 14.99 -18.65
CA ILE A 207 4.16 13.92 -19.65
C ILE A 207 2.90 13.08 -19.61
N SER A 208 2.43 12.73 -18.41
CA SER A 208 1.32 11.80 -18.20
C SER A 208 0.15 12.42 -17.48
N ALA A 209 0.33 13.56 -16.84
CA ALA A 209 -0.72 14.34 -16.19
C ALA A 209 -0.36 15.84 -16.18
N GLU A 210 -1.34 16.70 -16.24
CA GLU A 210 -1.16 18.15 -16.26
C GLU A 210 -0.72 18.73 -14.92
N ARG A 211 -1.08 18.04 -13.81
CA ARG A 211 -0.80 18.48 -12.44
C ARG A 211 -0.71 17.31 -11.47
N GLN A 212 -0.12 17.55 -10.30
CA GLN A 212 -0.11 16.56 -9.23
C GLN A 212 -1.53 16.32 -8.72
N ALA A 213 -1.82 15.09 -8.34
CA ALA A 213 -3.04 14.75 -7.66
C ALA A 213 -2.80 13.60 -6.66
N PHE A 214 -3.63 13.53 -5.64
CA PHE A 214 -3.57 12.50 -4.61
C PHE A 214 -4.89 11.75 -4.52
N LEU A 215 -4.81 10.44 -4.26
CA LEU A 215 -5.96 9.57 -4.06
C LEU A 215 -5.68 8.64 -2.89
N CYS A 216 -6.57 8.59 -1.91
CA CYS A 216 -6.45 7.62 -0.84
C CYS A 216 -7.78 7.19 -0.23
N GLU A 217 -7.74 6.00 0.38
CA GLU A 217 -8.76 5.45 1.26
C GLU A 217 -8.09 4.87 2.51
N LEU A 218 -8.45 5.39 3.67
CA LEU A 218 -8.11 4.80 4.96
C LEU A 218 -9.30 3.98 5.45
N TYR A 219 -9.16 2.67 5.38
CA TYR A 219 -10.14 1.71 5.87
C TYR A 219 -9.95 1.49 7.37
N LEU A 220 -11.01 1.68 8.16
CA LEU A 220 -11.03 1.58 9.61
C LEU A 220 -12.02 0.50 10.01
N GLU A 221 -11.54 -0.62 10.52
CA GLU A 221 -12.36 -1.67 11.10
C GLU A 221 -12.37 -1.54 12.63
N TYR A 222 -13.56 -1.57 13.22
CA TYR A 222 -13.75 -1.44 14.65
C TYR A 222 -13.93 -2.79 15.34
N GLU A 223 -13.68 -2.83 16.68
CA GLU A 223 -13.88 -4.04 17.49
C GLU A 223 -15.34 -4.54 17.49
N ASP A 224 -16.31 -3.66 17.22
CA ASP A 224 -17.74 -4.00 17.12
C ASP A 224 -18.14 -4.60 15.76
N GLY A 225 -17.17 -4.81 14.85
CA GLY A 225 -17.38 -5.35 13.51
C GLY A 225 -17.90 -4.35 12.47
N THR A 226 -18.12 -3.10 12.85
CA THR A 226 -18.44 -2.03 11.88
C THR A 226 -17.17 -1.46 11.26
N PHE A 227 -17.31 -0.70 10.17
CA PHE A 227 -16.18 -0.05 9.51
C PHE A 227 -16.55 1.36 9.02
N ASP A 228 -15.52 2.19 8.88
CA ASP A 228 -15.58 3.48 8.22
C ASP A 228 -14.46 3.61 7.17
N ILE A 229 -14.65 4.49 6.19
CA ILE A 229 -13.63 4.82 5.19
C ILE A 229 -13.43 6.33 5.16
N ILE A 230 -12.23 6.77 5.55
CA ILE A 230 -11.78 8.15 5.33
C ILE A 230 -11.15 8.20 3.94
N LYS A 231 -11.72 8.98 3.04
CA LYS A 231 -11.32 9.03 1.64
C LYS A 231 -10.99 10.43 1.18
N THR A 232 -10.26 10.54 0.09
CA THR A 232 -10.08 11.83 -0.58
C THR A 232 -11.38 12.29 -1.22
N ASP A 233 -11.79 13.49 -0.85
CA ASP A 233 -12.99 14.20 -1.30
C ASP A 233 -12.86 15.71 -1.03
N GLU A 234 -13.94 16.46 -1.16
CA GLU A 234 -14.02 17.91 -0.95
C GLU A 234 -13.70 18.37 0.49
N SER A 235 -13.61 17.46 1.44
CA SER A 235 -13.30 17.78 2.84
C SER A 235 -11.82 17.91 3.12
N TRP A 236 -10.97 17.61 2.15
CA TRP A 236 -9.53 17.79 2.24
C TRP A 236 -9.10 19.21 1.95
N GLU A 237 -7.97 19.58 2.50
CA GLU A 237 -7.32 20.88 2.28
C GLU A 237 -6.01 20.68 1.52
N VAL A 238 -5.60 21.70 0.77
CA VAL A 238 -4.33 21.74 0.05
C VAL A 238 -3.60 23.04 0.30
N THR A 239 -2.25 22.99 0.34
CA THR A 239 -1.38 24.16 0.37
C THR A 239 -0.15 23.95 -0.52
N LEU A 240 0.34 25.05 -1.12
CA LEU A 240 1.65 25.14 -1.78
C LEU A 240 2.72 25.77 -0.89
N ASP A 241 2.34 26.18 0.32
CA ASP A 241 3.22 26.80 1.31
C ASP A 241 3.73 25.76 2.34
N GLY A 242 3.87 24.49 1.93
CA GLY A 242 4.41 23.41 2.74
C GLY A 242 5.92 23.54 2.98
N ASN A 243 6.46 22.60 3.77
CA ASN A 243 7.89 22.55 4.09
C ASN A 243 8.78 22.30 2.86
N TYR A 244 8.32 21.48 1.91
CA TYR A 244 9.03 21.25 0.66
C TYR A 244 8.74 22.37 -0.33
N LYS A 245 9.78 23.14 -0.68
CA LYS A 245 9.70 24.22 -1.66
C LYS A 245 9.97 23.72 -3.08
N MET A 246 10.71 22.64 -3.21
CA MET A 246 11.00 21.91 -4.44
C MET A 246 11.32 20.47 -4.08
N ALA A 247 10.86 19.52 -4.90
CA ALA A 247 11.25 18.12 -4.82
C ALA A 247 11.12 17.49 -6.22
N GLU A 248 12.25 17.00 -6.74
CA GLU A 248 12.30 16.44 -8.08
C GLU A 248 13.44 15.43 -8.24
N TRP A 249 13.30 14.53 -9.20
CA TRP A 249 14.23 13.43 -9.48
C TRP A 249 15.66 13.84 -9.68
N TYR A 250 15.88 14.86 -10.51
CA TYR A 250 17.20 15.25 -10.95
C TYR A 250 17.72 16.47 -10.18
N ASP A 251 16.83 17.22 -9.57
CA ASP A 251 17.17 18.50 -8.95
C ASP A 251 17.24 18.39 -7.42
N GLY A 252 16.81 17.23 -6.87
CA GLY A 252 16.80 17.00 -5.43
C GLY A 252 15.64 17.73 -4.75
N GLU A 253 15.86 18.20 -3.53
CA GLU A 253 14.81 18.85 -2.74
C GLU A 253 15.32 20.12 -2.05
N ILE A 254 14.40 21.06 -1.82
CA ILE A 254 14.59 22.21 -0.95
C ILE A 254 13.56 22.11 0.14
N TYR A 255 14.01 21.89 1.37
CA TYR A 255 13.21 21.75 2.57
C TYR A 255 13.42 22.94 3.51
N ASP A 256 12.31 23.56 3.94
CA ASP A 256 12.30 24.66 4.91
C ASP A 256 11.68 24.17 6.22
N ALA A 257 12.54 23.87 7.19
CA ALA A 257 12.14 23.39 8.51
C ALA A 257 11.44 24.47 9.38
N THR A 258 11.45 25.73 8.94
CA THR A 258 10.82 26.83 9.69
C THR A 258 9.35 26.99 9.41
N VAL A 259 8.82 26.29 8.40
CA VAL A 259 7.40 26.33 8.06
C VAL A 259 6.58 25.66 9.15
N ASP A 260 5.62 26.39 9.69
CA ASP A 260 4.58 25.85 10.57
C ASP A 260 3.29 25.63 9.78
N LEU A 261 2.97 24.37 9.53
CA LEU A 261 1.77 23.98 8.79
C LEU A 261 0.45 24.37 9.51
N ASN A 262 0.48 24.70 10.82
CA ASN A 262 -0.70 25.16 11.53
C ASN A 262 -1.10 26.60 11.16
N ILE A 263 -0.13 27.42 10.75
CA ILE A 263 -0.35 28.81 10.33
C ILE A 263 -0.25 29.01 8.81
N SER A 264 0.09 27.97 8.06
CA SER A 264 0.10 28.00 6.59
C SER A 264 -1.29 28.31 6.04
N LYS A 265 -1.34 28.91 4.85
CA LYS A 265 -2.61 29.15 4.16
C LYS A 265 -3.09 27.89 3.50
N TRP A 266 -4.18 27.37 3.98
CA TRP A 266 -4.88 26.23 3.42
C TRP A 266 -6.12 26.67 2.65
N LYS A 267 -6.40 26.00 1.54
CA LYS A 267 -7.68 26.06 0.84
C LYS A 267 -8.26 24.66 0.68
N ARG A 268 -9.54 24.55 0.34
CA ARG A 268 -10.13 23.27 0.00
C ARG A 268 -9.44 22.71 -1.24
N ALA A 269 -9.20 21.42 -1.25
CA ALA A 269 -8.72 20.72 -2.43
C ALA A 269 -9.84 20.61 -3.47
N ASP A 270 -9.47 20.71 -4.73
CA ASP A 270 -10.36 20.52 -5.87
C ASP A 270 -10.44 19.03 -6.22
N ILE A 271 -11.54 18.63 -6.93
CA ILE A 271 -11.80 17.25 -7.34
C ILE A 271 -11.69 17.13 -8.85
#